data_9dd48479fc17357fac148eedee1787c8
#
_entry.id   9dd48479fc17357fac148eedee1787c8
#
_cell.length_a   1.000
_cell.length_b   1.000
_cell.length_c   1.000
_cell.angle_alpha   90.00
_cell.angle_beta   90.00
_cell.angle_gamma   90.00
#
_symmetry.space_group_name_H-M   'P 1'
#
loop_
_entity.id
_entity.type
_entity.pdbx_description
1 polymer ?
#
loop_
_entity_poly.entity_id
_entity_poly.type
_entity_poly.pdbx_seq_one_letter_code
_entity_poly.pdbx_strand_id
1 'polypeptide(L)'
;GADSLAALPQVPKNYYVIIGSDMEDKGVDDCRKKLQSEGVESTVIQFRNGFKLVAVGGFAKFSEAKQKMNQIKHLSETPDEVWIHKMKE
;
A
#
# COMPACT_ATOMS: atom_id res chain seq x y z
N GLY A 1 -13.46 21.85 -21.19
CA GLY A 1 -12.23 22.52 -20.80
C GLY A 1 -11.68 21.98 -19.50
N ALA A 2 -10.72 22.69 -18.96
CA ALA A 2 -10.10 22.28 -17.70
C ALA A 2 -11.12 22.17 -16.57
N ASP A 3 -12.13 23.04 -16.58
CA ASP A 3 -13.17 23.02 -15.56
C ASP A 3 -14.01 21.74 -15.62
N SER A 4 -14.24 21.23 -16.83
CA SER A 4 -14.96 19.96 -16.99
C SER A 4 -14.18 18.81 -16.41
N LEU A 5 -12.86 18.79 -16.60
CA LEU A 5 -12.01 17.77 -16.01
C LEU A 5 -11.99 17.85 -14.49
N ALA A 6 -11.94 19.06 -13.96
CA ALA A 6 -11.95 19.27 -12.51
C ALA A 6 -13.28 18.86 -11.87
N ALA A 7 -14.36 18.91 -12.64
CA ALA A 7 -15.69 18.57 -12.16
C ALA A 7 -15.99 17.05 -12.22
N LEU A 8 -15.15 16.26 -12.91
CA LEU A 8 -15.36 14.82 -13.00
C LEU A 8 -15.09 14.18 -11.64
N PRO A 9 -16.00 13.29 -11.19
CA PRO A 9 -15.76 12.58 -9.95
C PRO A 9 -14.53 11.68 -10.06
N GLN A 10 -13.71 11.73 -9.04
CA GLN A 10 -12.53 10.86 -8.96
C GLN A 10 -12.91 9.54 -8.32
N VAL A 11 -12.44 8.45 -8.90
CA VAL A 11 -12.62 7.14 -8.27
C VAL A 11 -11.66 7.05 -7.08
N PRO A 12 -12.17 6.75 -5.87
CA PRO A 12 -11.29 6.63 -4.71
C PRO A 12 -10.25 5.54 -4.92
N LYS A 13 -8.98 5.85 -4.64
CA LYS A 13 -7.87 4.90 -4.73
C LYS A 13 -7.53 4.45 -3.31
N ASN A 14 -8.41 3.67 -2.73
CA ASN A 14 -8.32 3.31 -1.32
C ASN A 14 -7.98 1.85 -1.04
N TYR A 15 -7.61 1.08 -2.06
CA TYR A 15 -7.11 -0.28 -1.89
C TYR A 15 -5.59 -0.26 -1.82
N TYR A 16 -5.04 -0.84 -0.76
CA TYR A 16 -3.60 -0.87 -0.50
C TYR A 16 -3.14 -2.29 -0.26
N VAL A 17 -1.99 -2.64 -0.82
CA VAL A 17 -1.33 -3.92 -0.53
C VAL A 17 -0.47 -3.72 0.72
N ILE A 18 -0.77 -4.47 1.78
CA ILE A 18 0.00 -4.40 3.02
C ILE A 18 1.07 -5.46 2.95
N ILE A 19 2.31 -5.01 2.80
CA ILE A 19 3.47 -5.88 2.56
C ILE A 19 4.24 -6.19 3.84
N GLY A 20 4.05 -5.39 4.87
CA GLY A 20 4.72 -5.61 6.15
C GLY A 20 4.09 -4.76 7.24
N SER A 21 4.40 -5.08 8.48
CA SER A 21 3.94 -4.31 9.63
C SER A 21 4.97 -4.39 10.74
N ASP A 22 5.08 -3.32 11.51
CA ASP A 22 5.97 -3.28 12.66
C ASP A 22 5.50 -2.22 13.64
N MET A 23 5.82 -2.40 14.90
CA MET A 23 5.63 -1.39 15.93
C MET A 23 6.75 -0.37 15.91
N GLU A 24 7.91 -0.72 15.39
CA GLU A 24 9.11 0.11 15.41
C GLU A 24 9.40 0.70 14.02
N ASP A 25 9.91 1.94 14.02
CA ASP A 25 10.26 2.65 12.80
C ASP A 25 11.34 1.92 12.00
N LYS A 26 12.28 1.29 12.69
CA LYS A 26 13.38 0.60 12.02
C LYS A 26 12.87 -0.53 11.11
N GLY A 27 11.95 -1.35 11.61
CA GLY A 27 11.37 -2.42 10.80
C GLY A 27 10.63 -1.90 9.58
N VAL A 28 9.88 -0.82 9.77
CA VAL A 28 9.18 -0.14 8.68
C VAL A 28 10.16 0.41 7.65
N ASP A 29 11.21 1.08 8.10
CA ASP A 29 12.22 1.66 7.20
C ASP A 29 12.95 0.59 6.41
N ASP A 30 13.32 -0.51 7.04
CA ASP A 30 13.99 -1.62 6.36
C ASP A 30 13.12 -2.22 5.27
N CYS A 31 11.83 -2.40 5.55
CA CYS A 31 10.86 -2.90 4.58
C CYS A 31 10.72 -1.94 3.40
N ARG A 32 10.59 -0.65 3.67
CA ARG A 32 10.46 0.36 2.63
C ARG A 32 11.70 0.46 1.75
N LYS A 33 12.89 0.35 2.35
CA LYS A 33 14.15 0.36 1.60
C LYS A 33 14.25 -0.83 0.66
N LYS A 34 13.84 -2.00 1.12
CA LYS A 34 13.82 -3.19 0.28
C LYS A 34 12.90 -3.02 -0.91
N LEU A 35 11.69 -2.49 -0.69
CA LEU A 35 10.76 -2.21 -1.77
C LEU A 35 11.34 -1.17 -2.73
N GLN A 36 11.93 -0.12 -2.21
CA GLN A 36 12.52 0.94 -3.02
C GLN A 36 13.64 0.40 -3.91
N SER A 37 14.45 -0.54 -3.41
CA SER A 37 15.53 -1.16 -4.20
C SER A 37 14.98 -1.94 -5.39
N GLU A 38 13.71 -2.38 -5.31
CA GLU A 38 13.02 -3.08 -6.40
C GLU A 38 12.14 -2.14 -7.23
N GLY A 39 12.27 -0.82 -7.03
CA GLY A 39 11.50 0.16 -7.77
C GLY A 39 10.05 0.30 -7.33
N VAL A 40 9.73 -0.15 -6.13
CA VAL A 40 8.36 -0.10 -5.59
C VAL A 40 8.25 0.99 -4.55
N GLU A 41 7.39 1.96 -4.79
CA GLU A 41 7.09 3.02 -3.83
C GLU A 41 6.12 2.51 -2.78
N SER A 42 6.33 2.91 -1.54
CA SER A 42 5.47 2.52 -0.44
C SER A 42 5.18 3.71 0.47
N THR A 43 4.13 3.56 1.27
CA THR A 43 3.77 4.55 2.28
C THR A 43 3.53 3.82 3.60
N VAL A 44 3.39 4.59 4.68
CA VAL A 44 3.14 4.04 6.01
C VAL A 44 1.73 4.42 6.43
N ILE A 45 0.97 3.44 6.86
CA ILE A 45 -0.35 3.63 7.47
C ILE A 45 -0.20 3.33 8.95
N GLN A 46 -0.49 4.31 9.79
CA GLN A 46 -0.37 4.16 11.23
C GLN A 46 -1.74 3.93 11.86
N PHE A 47 -1.85 2.87 12.66
CA PHE A 47 -3.04 2.58 13.42
C PHE A 47 -2.95 3.16 14.84
N ARG A 48 -4.12 3.29 15.49
CA ARG A 48 -4.21 3.90 16.83
C ARG A 48 -3.40 3.15 17.89
N ASN A 49 -3.24 1.85 17.74
CA ASN A 49 -2.49 1.02 18.66
C ASN A 49 -0.96 1.15 18.50
N GLY A 50 -0.50 2.06 17.63
CA GLY A 50 0.92 2.25 17.36
C GLY A 50 1.48 1.35 16.28
N PHE A 51 0.70 0.41 15.76
CA PHE A 51 1.11 -0.42 14.65
C PHE A 51 1.25 0.40 13.38
N LYS A 52 2.34 0.16 12.67
CA LYS A 52 2.61 0.82 11.39
C LYS A 52 2.61 -0.24 10.29
N LEU A 53 1.84 0.01 9.24
CA LEU A 53 1.75 -0.88 8.10
C LEU A 53 2.51 -0.26 6.93
N VAL A 54 3.30 -1.09 6.25
CA VAL A 54 3.95 -0.69 5.00
C VAL A 54 3.00 -1.05 3.87
N ALA A 55 2.55 -0.04 3.13
CA ALA A 55 1.49 -0.18 2.14
C ALA A 55 1.96 0.26 0.76
N VAL A 56 1.51 -0.45 -0.25
CA VAL A 56 1.73 -0.13 -1.66
C VAL A 56 0.39 0.16 -2.31
N GLY A 57 0.29 1.30 -2.96
CA GLY A 57 -0.95 1.73 -3.59
C GLY A 57 -1.12 3.23 -3.48
N GLY A 58 -2.32 3.89 -3.54
CA GLY A 58 -3.58 3.11 -3.63
C GLY A 58 -4.05 2.78 -5.03
N PHE A 59 -4.92 1.83 -5.03
CA PHE A 59 -5.56 1.34 -6.24
C PHE A 59 -7.07 1.59 -6.18
N ALA A 60 -7.65 1.88 -7.33
CA ALA A 60 -9.09 2.14 -7.43
C ALA A 60 -9.92 0.86 -7.30
N LYS A 61 -9.35 -0.27 -7.70
CA LYS A 61 -10.07 -1.55 -7.74
C LYS A 61 -9.31 -2.61 -6.96
N PHE A 62 -10.07 -3.50 -6.33
CA PHE A 62 -9.49 -4.64 -5.63
C PHE A 62 -8.65 -5.51 -6.58
N SER A 63 -9.13 -5.72 -7.81
CA SER A 63 -8.40 -6.54 -8.79
C SER A 63 -7.02 -5.98 -9.12
N GLU A 64 -6.90 -4.66 -9.18
CA GLU A 64 -5.62 -3.99 -9.41
C GLU A 64 -4.67 -4.21 -8.24
N ALA A 65 -5.19 -4.06 -7.01
CA ALA A 65 -4.41 -4.30 -5.81
C ALA A 65 -3.96 -5.75 -5.72
N LYS A 66 -4.85 -6.69 -6.07
CA LYS A 66 -4.53 -8.12 -6.05
C LYS A 66 -3.42 -8.47 -7.05
N GLN A 67 -3.49 -7.88 -8.23
CA GLN A 67 -2.47 -8.08 -9.26
C GLN A 67 -1.11 -7.58 -8.76
N LYS A 68 -1.09 -6.40 -8.15
CA LYS A 68 0.14 -5.86 -7.58
C LYS A 68 0.64 -6.73 -6.43
N MET A 69 -0.25 -7.19 -5.57
CA MET A 69 0.10 -8.09 -4.48
C MET A 69 0.83 -9.33 -4.99
N ASN A 70 0.31 -9.95 -6.04
CA ASN A 70 0.92 -11.15 -6.62
C ASN A 70 2.30 -10.87 -7.22
N GLN A 71 2.53 -9.63 -7.67
CA GLN A 71 3.83 -9.24 -8.23
C GLN A 71 4.89 -9.01 -7.15
N ILE A 72 4.49 -8.49 -5.98
CA ILE A 72 5.44 -8.01 -4.99
C ILE A 72 5.45 -8.80 -3.68
N LYS A 73 4.52 -9.72 -3.45
CA LYS A 73 4.43 -10.42 -2.16
C LYS A 73 5.71 -11.18 -1.80
N HIS A 74 6.48 -11.61 -2.79
CA HIS A 74 7.75 -12.30 -2.56
C HIS A 74 8.80 -11.40 -1.90
N LEU A 75 8.60 -10.09 -1.92
CA LEU A 75 9.50 -9.14 -1.26
C LEU A 75 9.22 -9.04 0.24
N SER A 76 8.10 -9.58 0.71
CA SER A 76 7.79 -9.63 2.13
C SER A 76 8.56 -10.74 2.82
N GLU A 77 8.91 -10.53 4.09
CA GLU A 77 9.45 -11.59 4.94
C GLU A 77 8.39 -12.64 5.26
N THR A 78 7.12 -12.26 5.15
CA THR A 78 5.97 -13.13 5.40
C THR A 78 5.00 -13.06 4.22
N PRO A 79 5.36 -13.65 3.06
CA PRO A 79 4.55 -13.52 1.84
C PRO A 79 3.10 -13.98 2.00
N ASP A 80 2.86 -15.01 2.81
CA ASP A 80 1.52 -15.56 3.02
C ASP A 80 0.65 -14.63 3.89
N GLU A 81 1.25 -13.66 4.55
CA GLU A 81 0.53 -12.70 5.39
C GLU A 81 0.25 -11.38 4.68
N VAL A 82 0.70 -11.22 3.45
CA VAL A 82 0.42 -10.03 2.64
C VAL A 82 -1.08 -10.00 2.31
N TRP A 83 -1.70 -8.85 2.52
CA TRP A 83 -3.15 -8.71 2.35
C TRP A 83 -3.50 -7.36 1.75
N ILE A 84 -4.76 -7.21 1.35
CA ILE A 84 -5.26 -5.97 0.77
C ILE A 84 -6.16 -5.29 1.80
N HIS A 85 -5.83 -4.05 2.11
CA HIS A 85 -6.58 -3.22 3.04
C HIS A 85 -7.34 -2.14 2.27
N LYS A 86 -8.61 -2.00 2.57
CA LYS A 86 -9.42 -0.93 2.01
C LYS A 86 -9.53 0.19 3.04
N MET A 87 -9.01 1.35 2.68
CA MET A 87 -9.13 2.53 3.55
C MET A 87 -10.55 3.07 3.47
N LYS A 88 -11.08 3.47 4.62
CA LYS A 88 -12.36 4.18 4.65
C LYS A 88 -12.15 5.62 4.23
N GLU A 89 -13.12 6.13 3.51
CA GLU A 89 -13.15 7.53 3.16
C GLU A 89 -13.50 8.41 4.35
#